data_c20331a47e6b22927353432eb2e41c34
#
_entry.id   c20331a47e6b22927353432eb2e41c34
#
_cell.length_a   1.000
_cell.length_b   1.000
_cell.length_c   1.000
_cell.angle_alpha   90.00
_cell.angle_beta   90.00
_cell.angle_gamma   90.00
#
_symmetry.space_group_name_H-M   'P 1'
#
loop_
_entity.id
_entity.type
_entity.pdbx_description
1 polymer ?
#
loop_
_entity_poly.entity_id
_entity_poly.type
_entity_poly.pdbx_seq_one_letter_code
_entity_poly.pdbx_strand_id
1 'polypeptide(L)'
;ETPGQIKPENKGNSIFDCHTHTHFSHDSECDPHDSLKAAKERQIAGFAITDHCDIEFCGDRDVKTPIKKSAVCAHEMGGSVLAGVEIGEGIWHKKDAEEVLAGSDFDIVLGSVHAVRYRNYTQPYSGIVFSFLSRNEINEYISAYFDDMLEMIKTTDFDVLSHLTCPLRYISGKYGIAVDLKKFADKTDIILKEIINRGIALEINTSCLDTDYNFLMPDIPIIKRYKELGGYLLTLGSDAHIAKRIAHGFDYALSELSRLGFKNIYYYKNRKPIPQEIKL
;
A
#
# COMPACT_ATOMS: atom_id res chain seq x y z
N GLU A 1 2.70 53.30 15.03
CA GLU A 1 3.10 51.91 15.18
C GLU A 1 1.89 51.03 14.95
N THR A 2 1.88 50.29 13.85
CA THR A 2 0.81 49.37 13.44
C THR A 2 1.06 48.01 14.11
N PRO A 3 0.07 47.36 14.77
CA PRO A 3 0.27 46.05 15.40
C PRO A 3 0.54 44.99 14.31
N GLY A 4 1.59 44.22 14.54
CA GLY A 4 2.03 43.19 13.63
C GLY A 4 0.94 42.18 13.34
N GLN A 5 0.72 41.95 12.05
CA GLN A 5 -0.05 40.80 11.56
C GLN A 5 0.71 39.52 11.96
N ILE A 6 0.13 38.77 12.89
CA ILE A 6 0.52 37.38 13.16
C ILE A 6 0.16 36.64 11.88
N LYS A 7 1.20 36.25 11.13
CA LYS A 7 1.02 35.27 10.05
C LYS A 7 0.43 34.02 10.68
N PRO A 8 -0.64 33.40 10.10
CA PRO A 8 -1.13 32.13 10.60
C PRO A 8 0.05 31.15 10.55
N GLU A 9 0.33 30.53 11.68
CA GLU A 9 1.23 29.37 11.74
C GLU A 9 0.71 28.37 10.71
N ASN A 10 1.55 28.08 9.75
CA ASN A 10 1.28 27.07 8.73
C ASN A 10 1.14 25.72 9.46
N LYS A 11 -0.09 25.33 9.79
CA LYS A 11 -0.38 23.99 10.32
C LYS A 11 -0.19 23.04 9.16
N GLY A 12 1.07 22.71 8.88
CA GLY A 12 1.43 21.71 7.91
C GLY A 12 0.59 20.45 8.13
N ASN A 13 0.08 19.90 7.04
CA ASN A 13 -0.68 18.67 7.07
C ASN A 13 0.19 17.61 7.74
N SER A 14 -0.24 17.01 8.85
CA SER A 14 0.54 16.02 9.60
C SER A 14 0.56 14.65 8.92
N ILE A 15 0.12 14.55 7.68
CA ILE A 15 -0.11 13.29 6.95
C ILE A 15 1.21 12.74 6.38
N PHE A 16 1.40 11.44 6.52
CA PHE A 16 2.45 10.68 5.84
C PHE A 16 1.89 9.88 4.67
N ASP A 17 2.67 9.82 3.59
CA ASP A 17 2.46 8.87 2.51
C ASP A 17 3.21 7.58 2.86
N CYS A 18 2.47 6.51 3.17
CA CYS A 18 3.04 5.28 3.70
C CYS A 18 3.45 4.27 2.61
N HIS A 19 3.30 4.61 1.32
CA HIS A 19 3.58 3.70 0.22
C HIS A 19 4.13 4.45 -0.99
N THR A 20 5.44 4.41 -1.18
CA THR A 20 6.13 5.03 -2.32
C THR A 20 7.33 4.21 -2.77
N HIS A 21 7.66 4.33 -4.05
CA HIS A 21 8.75 3.59 -4.70
C HIS A 21 9.82 4.53 -5.25
N THR A 22 11.05 4.04 -5.24
CA THR A 22 12.22 4.76 -5.73
C THR A 22 12.99 3.90 -6.75
N HIS A 23 14.13 4.40 -7.22
CA HIS A 23 15.00 3.66 -8.14
C HIS A 23 15.59 2.35 -7.57
N PHE A 24 15.31 2.02 -6.30
CA PHE A 24 15.63 0.69 -5.74
C PHE A 24 14.55 -0.35 -6.07
N SER A 25 13.34 0.07 -6.47
CA SER A 25 12.34 -0.80 -7.08
C SER A 25 12.69 -1.09 -8.55
N HIS A 26 12.29 -2.26 -9.02
CA HIS A 26 12.57 -2.69 -10.41
C HIS A 26 11.79 -1.91 -11.49
N ASP A 27 10.75 -1.19 -11.11
CA ASP A 27 9.79 -0.51 -11.98
C ASP A 27 9.66 1.00 -11.70
N SER A 28 10.60 1.57 -10.93
CA SER A 28 10.67 3.00 -10.66
C SER A 28 12.07 3.55 -10.93
N GLU A 29 12.14 4.75 -11.51
CA GLU A 29 13.37 5.52 -11.67
C GLU A 29 13.42 6.75 -10.77
N CYS A 30 12.48 6.86 -9.81
CA CYS A 30 12.31 8.02 -8.96
C CYS A 30 13.48 8.19 -7.99
N ASP A 31 14.12 9.36 -8.02
CA ASP A 31 15.11 9.71 -6.99
C ASP A 31 14.42 10.02 -5.65
N PRO A 32 14.85 9.43 -4.53
CA PRO A 32 14.31 9.72 -3.21
C PRO A 32 14.31 11.21 -2.85
N HIS A 33 15.27 11.98 -3.33
CA HIS A 33 15.33 13.43 -3.09
C HIS A 33 14.26 14.19 -3.87
N ASP A 34 13.88 13.74 -5.07
CA ASP A 34 12.75 14.29 -5.82
C ASP A 34 11.42 13.98 -5.10
N SER A 35 11.30 12.80 -4.50
CA SER A 35 10.17 12.46 -3.64
C SER A 35 10.09 13.36 -2.42
N LEU A 36 11.22 13.64 -1.76
CA LEU A 36 11.27 14.57 -0.62
C LEU A 36 10.90 16.00 -1.01
N LYS A 37 11.32 16.46 -2.17
CA LYS A 37 10.94 17.76 -2.71
C LYS A 37 9.44 17.83 -2.96
N ALA A 38 8.87 16.82 -3.63
CA ALA A 38 7.44 16.73 -3.90
C ALA A 38 6.61 16.68 -2.60
N ALA A 39 7.05 15.93 -1.58
CA ALA A 39 6.40 15.88 -0.29
C ALA A 39 6.35 17.25 0.39
N LYS A 40 7.43 18.01 0.33
CA LYS A 40 7.49 19.40 0.85
C LYS A 40 6.56 20.34 0.07
N GLU A 41 6.55 20.25 -1.27
CA GLU A 41 5.67 21.05 -2.13
C GLU A 41 4.19 20.76 -1.85
N ARG A 42 3.84 19.51 -1.55
CA ARG A 42 2.49 19.10 -1.16
C ARG A 42 2.18 19.31 0.32
N GLN A 43 3.14 19.82 1.09
CA GLN A 43 2.99 20.13 2.51
C GLN A 43 2.55 18.92 3.37
N ILE A 44 2.92 17.70 2.99
CA ILE A 44 2.74 16.54 3.83
C ILE A 44 3.89 16.43 4.85
N ALA A 45 3.67 15.69 5.94
CA ALA A 45 4.65 15.53 7.02
C ALA A 45 5.87 14.71 6.59
N GLY A 46 5.67 13.75 5.70
CA GLY A 46 6.72 12.88 5.20
C GLY A 46 6.18 11.72 4.38
N PHE A 47 7.06 10.79 4.05
CA PHE A 47 6.72 9.59 3.30
C PHE A 47 7.60 8.41 3.69
N ALA A 48 7.12 7.20 3.40
CA ALA A 48 7.88 5.98 3.55
C ALA A 48 8.40 5.51 2.18
N ILE A 49 9.68 5.20 2.10
CA ILE A 49 10.24 4.47 0.96
C ILE A 49 9.95 3.00 1.21
N THR A 50 9.10 2.40 0.38
CA THR A 50 8.62 1.02 0.52
C THR A 50 8.86 0.25 -0.77
N ASP A 51 10.11 0.26 -1.23
CA ASP A 51 10.50 -0.37 -2.49
C ASP A 51 10.14 -1.85 -2.54
N HIS A 52 9.84 -2.34 -3.73
CA HIS A 52 9.40 -3.71 -4.01
C HIS A 52 10.43 -4.76 -3.60
N CYS A 53 9.99 -5.73 -2.83
CA CYS A 53 10.69 -6.97 -2.55
C CYS A 53 9.83 -8.16 -2.99
N ASP A 54 9.65 -8.34 -4.30
CA ASP A 54 8.89 -9.44 -4.90
C ASP A 54 9.77 -10.67 -5.04
N ILE A 55 9.82 -11.47 -3.99
CA ILE A 55 10.81 -12.54 -3.81
C ILE A 55 10.70 -13.61 -4.89
N GLU A 56 9.46 -13.97 -5.31
CA GLU A 56 9.23 -15.01 -6.32
C GLU A 56 9.75 -14.62 -7.71
N PHE A 57 9.67 -13.31 -8.06
CA PHE A 57 9.96 -12.86 -9.43
C PHE A 57 11.38 -12.40 -9.63
N CYS A 58 12.20 -12.52 -8.63
CA CYS A 58 13.58 -12.07 -8.73
C CYS A 58 14.48 -13.07 -9.44
N GLY A 59 14.07 -14.34 -9.54
CA GLY A 59 14.88 -15.40 -10.14
C GLY A 59 16.28 -15.39 -9.52
N ASP A 60 17.32 -15.28 -10.36
CA ASP A 60 18.70 -15.13 -9.91
C ASP A 60 19.06 -13.68 -9.52
N ARG A 61 18.09 -12.73 -9.55
CA ARG A 61 18.34 -11.35 -9.17
C ARG A 61 18.43 -11.22 -7.66
N ASP A 62 19.43 -10.47 -7.21
CA ASP A 62 19.57 -10.08 -5.82
C ASP A 62 18.53 -9.02 -5.46
N VAL A 63 17.51 -9.39 -4.71
CA VAL A 63 16.49 -8.46 -4.17
C VAL A 63 16.87 -7.91 -2.80
N LYS A 64 17.72 -8.61 -2.06
CA LYS A 64 18.07 -8.24 -0.69
C LYS A 64 18.94 -6.99 -0.66
N THR A 65 19.92 -6.88 -1.59
CA THR A 65 20.83 -5.73 -1.66
C THR A 65 20.13 -4.41 -2.00
N PRO A 66 19.26 -4.30 -3.02
CA PRO A 66 18.51 -3.08 -3.27
C PRO A 66 17.68 -2.64 -2.06
N ILE A 67 16.95 -3.54 -1.42
CA ILE A 67 16.12 -3.23 -0.25
C ILE A 67 16.96 -2.74 0.93
N LYS A 68 18.10 -3.37 1.19
CA LYS A 68 19.02 -2.89 2.22
C LYS A 68 19.54 -1.49 1.92
N LYS A 69 19.88 -1.19 0.65
CA LYS A 69 20.32 0.14 0.22
C LYS A 69 19.18 1.16 0.34
N SER A 70 17.96 0.79 0.00
CA SER A 70 16.76 1.61 0.15
C SER A 70 16.55 2.03 1.60
N ALA A 71 16.61 1.07 2.54
CA ALA A 71 16.48 1.34 3.97
C ALA A 71 17.61 2.25 4.50
N VAL A 72 18.85 2.02 4.09
CA VAL A 72 19.99 2.89 4.44
C VAL A 72 19.78 4.31 3.91
N CYS A 73 19.36 4.45 2.65
CA CYS A 73 19.06 5.75 2.05
C CYS A 73 17.98 6.50 2.84
N ALA A 74 16.88 5.83 3.21
CA ALA A 74 15.82 6.44 4.00
C ALA A 74 16.34 6.92 5.38
N HIS A 75 17.15 6.12 6.06
CA HIS A 75 17.77 6.52 7.34
C HIS A 75 18.72 7.70 7.19
N GLU A 76 19.54 7.74 6.14
CA GLU A 76 20.46 8.86 5.87
C GLU A 76 19.72 10.16 5.56
N MET A 77 18.58 10.08 4.84
CA MET A 77 17.70 11.24 4.60
C MET A 77 17.03 11.71 5.89
N GLY A 78 16.70 10.81 6.79
CA GLY A 78 16.20 11.09 8.14
C GLY A 78 14.89 11.88 8.19
N GLY A 79 14.56 12.33 9.41
CA GLY A 79 13.44 13.27 9.63
C GLY A 79 12.08 12.78 9.17
N SER A 80 11.65 13.25 8.02
CA SER A 80 10.33 12.96 7.42
C SER A 80 10.34 11.79 6.43
N VAL A 81 11.47 11.10 6.27
CA VAL A 81 11.58 9.92 5.41
C VAL A 81 11.66 8.67 6.29
N LEU A 82 10.77 7.73 6.05
CA LEU A 82 10.67 6.48 6.79
C LEU A 82 11.25 5.33 5.96
N ALA A 83 12.02 4.47 6.62
CA ALA A 83 12.53 3.26 6.00
C ALA A 83 11.43 2.19 5.99
N GLY A 84 11.09 1.68 4.81
CA GLY A 84 10.09 0.65 4.64
C GLY A 84 10.45 -0.36 3.57
N VAL A 85 9.57 -1.31 3.38
CA VAL A 85 9.62 -2.31 2.30
C VAL A 85 8.21 -2.76 1.98
N GLU A 86 7.93 -2.97 0.69
CA GLU A 86 6.76 -3.72 0.25
C GLU A 86 7.20 -5.14 -0.08
N ILE A 87 6.77 -6.09 0.79
CA ILE A 87 7.16 -7.48 0.64
C ILE A 87 6.05 -8.25 -0.11
N GLY A 88 6.41 -8.80 -1.26
CA GLY A 88 5.52 -9.62 -2.08
C GLY A 88 5.89 -11.10 -2.03
N GLU A 89 4.88 -11.97 -2.20
CA GLU A 89 5.00 -13.43 -2.36
C GLU A 89 5.83 -14.15 -1.29
N GLY A 90 5.95 -13.57 -0.10
CA GLY A 90 6.65 -14.20 1.04
C GLY A 90 6.09 -15.55 1.46
N ILE A 91 4.83 -15.85 1.10
CA ILE A 91 4.19 -17.15 1.33
C ILE A 91 4.89 -18.31 0.62
N TRP A 92 5.55 -18.03 -0.52
CA TRP A 92 6.22 -19.05 -1.33
C TRP A 92 7.70 -19.18 -1.00
N HIS A 93 8.30 -18.15 -0.39
CA HIS A 93 9.71 -18.05 -0.03
C HIS A 93 9.89 -17.48 1.37
N LYS A 94 9.24 -18.11 2.35
CA LYS A 94 9.16 -17.62 3.73
C LYS A 94 10.52 -17.30 4.34
N LYS A 95 11.52 -18.17 4.14
CA LYS A 95 12.86 -17.95 4.67
C LYS A 95 13.53 -16.71 4.10
N ASP A 96 13.38 -16.47 2.80
CA ASP A 96 13.93 -15.28 2.16
C ASP A 96 13.24 -14.00 2.64
N ALA A 97 11.91 -14.05 2.84
CA ALA A 97 11.16 -12.96 3.44
C ALA A 97 11.64 -12.64 4.86
N GLU A 98 11.82 -13.66 5.71
CA GLU A 98 12.35 -13.51 7.06
C GLU A 98 13.76 -12.90 7.05
N GLU A 99 14.63 -13.34 6.13
CA GLU A 99 15.99 -12.78 6.00
C GLU A 99 15.99 -11.31 5.56
N VAL A 100 15.08 -10.90 4.64
CA VAL A 100 14.94 -9.49 4.25
C VAL A 100 14.50 -8.66 5.45
N LEU A 101 13.46 -9.12 6.16
CA LEU A 101 12.91 -8.39 7.30
C LEU A 101 13.91 -8.26 8.46
N ALA A 102 14.74 -9.28 8.68
CA ALA A 102 15.82 -9.24 9.68
C ALA A 102 17.05 -8.44 9.24
N GLY A 103 17.17 -8.14 7.94
CA GLY A 103 18.35 -7.52 7.34
C GLY A 103 18.45 -6.01 7.44
N SER A 104 17.38 -5.32 7.90
CA SER A 104 17.32 -3.87 8.00
C SER A 104 16.36 -3.42 9.11
N ASP A 105 16.60 -2.24 9.65
CA ASP A 105 15.70 -1.60 10.63
C ASP A 105 14.60 -0.83 9.88
N PHE A 106 13.48 -1.49 9.65
CA PHE A 106 12.33 -0.86 9.00
C PHE A 106 11.44 -0.12 9.99
N ASP A 107 10.93 1.03 9.57
CA ASP A 107 9.87 1.76 10.25
C ASP A 107 8.49 1.16 9.95
N ILE A 108 8.30 0.66 8.71
CA ILE A 108 7.05 0.12 8.20
C ILE A 108 7.32 -1.03 7.21
N VAL A 109 6.51 -2.07 7.30
CA VAL A 109 6.52 -3.19 6.35
C VAL A 109 5.12 -3.35 5.78
N LEU A 110 5.01 -3.26 4.46
CA LEU A 110 3.79 -3.55 3.72
C LEU A 110 3.81 -5.01 3.26
N GLY A 111 2.67 -5.69 3.38
CA GLY A 111 2.47 -7.04 2.84
C GLY A 111 1.59 -6.98 1.60
N SER A 112 2.08 -7.56 0.50
CA SER A 112 1.44 -7.50 -0.81
C SER A 112 1.36 -8.87 -1.47
N VAL A 113 0.35 -9.05 -2.30
CA VAL A 113 0.24 -10.18 -3.23
C VAL A 113 0.19 -9.62 -4.64
N HIS A 114 1.30 -9.73 -5.40
CA HIS A 114 1.39 -9.24 -6.77
C HIS A 114 1.20 -10.33 -7.81
N ALA A 115 1.33 -11.59 -7.42
CA ALA A 115 1.06 -12.74 -8.24
C ALA A 115 0.29 -13.81 -7.48
N VAL A 116 -0.41 -14.62 -8.22
CA VAL A 116 -1.26 -15.70 -7.69
C VAL A 116 -0.91 -16.99 -8.44
N ARG A 117 -0.70 -18.08 -7.70
CA ARG A 117 -0.59 -19.41 -8.29
C ARG A 117 -1.97 -19.92 -8.66
N TYR A 118 -2.37 -19.64 -9.88
CA TYR A 118 -3.66 -20.09 -10.40
C TYR A 118 -3.45 -20.83 -11.73
N ARG A 119 -3.73 -22.13 -11.75
CA ARG A 119 -3.47 -23.02 -12.90
C ARG A 119 -2.02 -22.91 -13.37
N ASN A 120 -1.80 -22.46 -14.61
CA ASN A 120 -0.46 -22.25 -15.19
C ASN A 120 0.02 -20.79 -15.03
N TYR A 121 -0.76 -19.91 -14.38
CA TYR A 121 -0.39 -18.53 -14.13
C TYR A 121 0.42 -18.45 -12.84
N THR A 122 1.65 -17.98 -12.95
CA THR A 122 2.55 -17.73 -11.81
C THR A 122 3.21 -16.36 -11.92
N GLN A 123 2.96 -15.64 -13.03
CA GLN A 123 3.47 -14.30 -13.25
C GLN A 123 2.65 -13.25 -12.48
N PRO A 124 3.20 -12.04 -12.29
CA PRO A 124 2.45 -10.92 -11.75
C PRO A 124 1.18 -10.66 -12.54
N TYR A 125 0.09 -10.33 -11.83
CA TYR A 125 -1.19 -10.06 -12.48
C TYR A 125 -1.15 -8.87 -13.45
N SER A 126 -0.16 -7.97 -13.31
CA SER A 126 0.12 -6.89 -14.27
C SER A 126 0.47 -7.41 -15.68
N GLY A 127 1.06 -8.60 -15.76
CA GLY A 127 1.44 -9.28 -17.00
C GLY A 127 0.38 -10.23 -17.56
N ILE A 128 -0.77 -10.42 -16.86
CA ILE A 128 -1.83 -11.31 -17.34
C ILE A 128 -2.75 -10.60 -18.32
N VAL A 129 -3.05 -11.28 -19.43
CA VAL A 129 -4.04 -10.83 -20.42
C VAL A 129 -5.43 -11.36 -20.03
N PHE A 130 -6.09 -10.68 -19.10
CA PHE A 130 -7.38 -11.13 -18.55
C PHE A 130 -8.51 -11.26 -19.57
N SER A 131 -8.41 -10.62 -20.73
CA SER A 131 -9.38 -10.79 -21.80
C SER A 131 -9.41 -12.20 -22.41
N PHE A 132 -8.39 -13.02 -22.17
CA PHE A 132 -8.35 -14.42 -22.59
C PHE A 132 -9.03 -15.36 -21.60
N LEU A 133 -9.36 -14.89 -20.39
CA LEU A 133 -10.02 -15.66 -19.37
C LEU A 133 -11.53 -15.47 -19.45
N SER A 134 -12.27 -16.58 -19.26
CA SER A 134 -13.71 -16.53 -19.05
C SER A 134 -14.06 -15.83 -17.73
N ARG A 135 -15.30 -15.37 -17.59
CA ARG A 135 -15.81 -14.80 -16.34
C ARG A 135 -15.63 -15.74 -15.13
N ASN A 136 -15.78 -17.03 -15.35
CA ASN A 136 -15.61 -18.02 -14.29
C ASN A 136 -14.15 -18.11 -13.86
N GLU A 137 -13.22 -18.17 -14.82
CA GLU A 137 -11.78 -18.20 -14.55
C GLU A 137 -11.30 -16.94 -13.84
N ILE A 138 -11.83 -15.76 -14.18
CA ILE A 138 -11.54 -14.52 -13.48
C ILE A 138 -12.03 -14.58 -12.03
N ASN A 139 -13.23 -15.09 -11.78
CA ASN A 139 -13.73 -15.26 -10.41
C ASN A 139 -12.89 -16.28 -9.63
N GLU A 140 -12.47 -17.37 -10.23
CA GLU A 140 -11.56 -18.35 -9.61
C GLU A 140 -10.19 -17.71 -9.28
N TYR A 141 -9.65 -16.90 -10.21
CA TYR A 141 -8.40 -16.17 -10.01
C TYR A 141 -8.47 -15.20 -8.81
N ILE A 142 -9.56 -14.40 -8.74
CA ILE A 142 -9.78 -13.47 -7.62
C ILE A 142 -9.98 -14.24 -6.31
N SER A 143 -10.66 -15.38 -6.36
CA SER A 143 -10.82 -16.26 -5.19
C SER A 143 -9.46 -16.76 -4.68
N ALA A 144 -8.59 -17.22 -5.58
CA ALA A 144 -7.23 -17.65 -5.24
C ALA A 144 -6.37 -16.48 -4.71
N TYR A 145 -6.51 -15.29 -5.27
CA TYR A 145 -5.85 -14.08 -4.78
C TYR A 145 -6.18 -13.80 -3.30
N PHE A 146 -7.46 -13.88 -2.92
CA PHE A 146 -7.86 -13.69 -1.53
C PHE A 146 -7.39 -14.83 -0.61
N ASP A 147 -7.29 -16.06 -1.12
CA ASP A 147 -6.74 -17.18 -0.36
C ASP A 147 -5.24 -16.99 -0.08
N ASP A 148 -4.45 -16.58 -1.08
CA ASP A 148 -3.02 -16.27 -0.94
C ASP A 148 -2.82 -15.09 0.03
N MET A 149 -3.67 -14.06 -0.06
CA MET A 149 -3.63 -12.93 0.86
C MET A 149 -3.90 -13.35 2.32
N LEU A 150 -4.89 -14.21 2.54
CA LEU A 150 -5.17 -14.74 3.88
C LEU A 150 -4.02 -15.59 4.42
N GLU A 151 -3.36 -16.35 3.55
CA GLU A 151 -2.17 -17.13 3.92
C GLU A 151 -1.00 -16.20 4.28
N MET A 152 -0.78 -15.14 3.50
CA MET A 152 0.25 -14.13 3.78
C MET A 152 0.02 -13.47 5.15
N ILE A 153 -1.21 -13.07 5.45
CA ILE A 153 -1.57 -12.46 6.75
C ILE A 153 -1.20 -13.39 7.92
N LYS A 154 -1.33 -14.69 7.73
CA LYS A 154 -1.04 -15.69 8.78
C LYS A 154 0.42 -16.04 8.94
N THR A 155 1.22 -15.89 7.89
CA THR A 155 2.56 -16.48 7.82
C THR A 155 3.70 -15.47 7.65
N THR A 156 3.40 -14.23 7.24
CA THR A 156 4.40 -13.18 7.02
C THR A 156 4.27 -12.10 8.08
N ASP A 157 5.39 -11.58 8.56
CA ASP A 157 5.43 -10.48 9.55
C ASP A 157 5.44 -9.13 8.84
N PHE A 158 4.29 -8.44 8.83
CA PHE A 158 4.15 -7.12 8.24
C PHE A 158 3.16 -6.25 9.03
N ASP A 159 3.18 -4.94 8.82
CA ASP A 159 2.40 -3.95 9.58
C ASP A 159 1.12 -3.53 8.87
N VAL A 160 1.15 -3.50 7.55
CA VAL A 160 0.08 -2.93 6.71
C VAL A 160 -0.25 -3.89 5.57
N LEU A 161 -1.52 -4.26 5.44
CA LEU A 161 -2.03 -4.95 4.27
C LEU A 161 -2.23 -3.94 3.15
N SER A 162 -1.40 -4.01 2.10
CA SER A 162 -1.45 -3.08 0.99
C SER A 162 -2.58 -3.40 0.02
N HIS A 163 -3.02 -2.40 -0.71
CA HIS A 163 -3.96 -2.39 -1.85
C HIS A 163 -4.82 -3.66 -2.05
N LEU A 164 -5.63 -4.00 -1.04
CA LEU A 164 -6.44 -5.24 -0.93
C LEU A 164 -7.16 -5.70 -2.21
N THR A 165 -7.46 -4.81 -3.15
CA THR A 165 -8.17 -5.13 -4.40
C THR A 165 -7.35 -4.83 -5.66
N CYS A 166 -6.02 -4.82 -5.56
CA CYS A 166 -5.12 -4.40 -6.63
C CYS A 166 -5.32 -5.13 -7.98
N PRO A 167 -5.65 -6.43 -8.07
CA PRO A 167 -5.93 -7.07 -9.36
C PRO A 167 -7.03 -6.39 -10.18
N LEU A 168 -7.96 -5.67 -9.53
CA LEU A 168 -9.02 -4.94 -10.22
C LEU A 168 -8.49 -3.77 -11.06
N ARG A 169 -7.31 -3.20 -10.71
CA ARG A 169 -6.61 -2.22 -11.54
C ARG A 169 -6.44 -2.75 -12.98
N TYR A 170 -6.15 -4.02 -13.09
CA TYR A 170 -5.94 -4.70 -14.39
C TYR A 170 -7.24 -5.27 -14.93
N ILE A 171 -7.97 -6.06 -14.16
CA ILE A 171 -9.19 -6.74 -14.62
C ILE A 171 -10.25 -5.73 -15.02
N SER A 172 -10.67 -4.89 -14.11
CA SER A 172 -11.74 -3.91 -14.36
C SER A 172 -11.21 -2.67 -15.07
N GLY A 173 -10.04 -2.22 -14.65
CA GLY A 173 -9.45 -1.03 -15.18
C GLY A 173 -8.93 -1.21 -16.61
N LYS A 174 -7.87 -1.97 -16.80
CA LYS A 174 -7.21 -2.11 -18.10
C LYS A 174 -8.08 -2.86 -19.14
N TYR A 175 -8.81 -3.89 -18.70
CA TYR A 175 -9.60 -4.74 -19.61
C TYR A 175 -11.11 -4.46 -19.57
N GLY A 176 -11.60 -3.54 -18.72
CA GLY A 176 -13.01 -3.19 -18.65
C GLY A 176 -13.92 -4.35 -18.19
N ILE A 177 -13.36 -5.36 -17.53
CA ILE A 177 -14.11 -6.54 -17.11
C ILE A 177 -14.71 -6.28 -15.72
N ALA A 178 -16.03 -6.13 -15.66
CA ALA A 178 -16.73 -5.93 -14.40
C ALA A 178 -16.59 -7.14 -13.47
N VAL A 179 -16.22 -6.90 -12.22
CA VAL A 179 -16.13 -7.88 -11.15
C VAL A 179 -17.14 -7.53 -10.07
N ASP A 180 -17.95 -8.51 -9.68
CA ASP A 180 -18.87 -8.35 -8.55
C ASP A 180 -18.19 -8.82 -7.25
N LEU A 181 -17.63 -7.87 -6.49
CA LEU A 181 -16.95 -8.15 -5.23
C LEU A 181 -17.87 -8.74 -4.15
N LYS A 182 -19.20 -8.61 -4.28
CA LYS A 182 -20.15 -9.22 -3.33
C LYS A 182 -20.04 -10.75 -3.31
N LYS A 183 -19.62 -11.36 -4.42
CA LYS A 183 -19.37 -12.81 -4.49
C LYS A 183 -18.24 -13.27 -3.56
N PHE A 184 -17.38 -12.36 -3.14
CA PHE A 184 -16.22 -12.62 -2.30
C PHE A 184 -16.37 -12.03 -0.90
N ALA A 185 -17.59 -11.60 -0.51
CA ALA A 185 -17.85 -10.94 0.76
C ALA A 185 -17.39 -11.77 1.96
N ASP A 186 -17.62 -13.09 1.95
CA ASP A 186 -17.19 -13.97 3.03
C ASP A 186 -15.66 -14.01 3.17
N LYS A 187 -14.93 -14.09 2.05
CA LYS A 187 -13.46 -14.08 2.03
C LYS A 187 -12.91 -12.73 2.50
N THR A 188 -13.47 -11.64 1.99
CA THR A 188 -13.10 -10.28 2.41
C THR A 188 -13.36 -10.08 3.90
N ASP A 189 -14.50 -10.53 4.41
CA ASP A 189 -14.82 -10.47 5.85
C ASP A 189 -13.81 -11.23 6.70
N ILE A 190 -13.38 -12.42 6.26
CA ILE A 190 -12.36 -13.22 6.96
C ILE A 190 -11.03 -12.46 6.97
N ILE A 191 -10.60 -11.91 5.84
CA ILE A 191 -9.38 -11.12 5.73
C ILE A 191 -9.43 -9.90 6.67
N LEU A 192 -10.52 -9.11 6.60
CA LEU A 192 -10.69 -7.93 7.44
C LEU A 192 -10.66 -8.26 8.93
N LYS A 193 -11.34 -9.32 9.35
CA LYS A 193 -11.31 -9.80 10.74
C LYS A 193 -9.92 -10.25 11.17
N GLU A 194 -9.18 -10.94 10.29
CA GLU A 194 -7.85 -11.43 10.62
C GLU A 194 -6.86 -10.28 10.80
N ILE A 195 -6.86 -9.27 9.92
CA ILE A 195 -5.99 -8.09 10.10
C ILE A 195 -6.37 -7.30 11.36
N ILE A 196 -7.67 -7.15 11.67
CA ILE A 196 -8.12 -6.49 12.90
C ILE A 196 -7.59 -7.26 14.14
N ASN A 197 -7.75 -8.58 14.16
CA ASN A 197 -7.33 -9.41 15.29
C ASN A 197 -5.81 -9.38 15.51
N ARG A 198 -5.03 -9.24 14.43
CA ARG A 198 -3.55 -9.18 14.48
C ARG A 198 -3.00 -7.77 14.67
N GLY A 199 -3.84 -6.73 14.63
CA GLY A 199 -3.40 -5.34 14.70
C GLY A 199 -2.63 -4.89 13.46
N ILE A 200 -2.91 -5.51 12.30
CA ILE A 200 -2.39 -5.11 11.00
C ILE A 200 -3.29 -4.00 10.44
N ALA A 201 -2.69 -2.93 9.94
CA ALA A 201 -3.44 -1.84 9.32
C ALA A 201 -3.94 -2.22 7.92
N LEU A 202 -5.06 -1.62 7.51
CA LEU A 202 -5.53 -1.66 6.12
C LEU A 202 -5.03 -0.42 5.39
N GLU A 203 -4.34 -0.59 4.28
CA GLU A 203 -3.99 0.52 3.42
C GLU A 203 -5.21 1.03 2.64
N ILE A 204 -5.31 2.34 2.52
CA ILE A 204 -6.16 3.02 1.55
C ILE A 204 -5.24 3.54 0.45
N ASN A 205 -5.16 2.77 -0.63
CA ASN A 205 -4.28 3.06 -1.75
C ASN A 205 -5.00 3.94 -2.77
N THR A 206 -4.36 5.03 -3.16
CA THR A 206 -4.93 6.07 -4.01
C THR A 206 -4.39 6.07 -5.44
N SER A 207 -3.51 5.13 -5.78
CA SER A 207 -2.80 5.13 -7.06
C SER A 207 -3.70 5.04 -8.30
N CYS A 208 -4.92 4.52 -8.15
CA CYS A 208 -5.89 4.45 -9.24
C CYS A 208 -6.78 5.71 -9.39
N LEU A 209 -6.68 6.69 -8.50
CA LEU A 209 -7.41 7.93 -8.65
C LEU A 209 -6.85 8.76 -9.81
N ASP A 210 -7.74 9.50 -10.50
CA ASP A 210 -7.43 10.27 -11.71
C ASP A 210 -6.77 9.45 -12.83
N THR A 211 -7.12 8.17 -12.88
CA THR A 211 -6.86 7.28 -13.99
C THR A 211 -8.19 6.84 -14.61
N ASP A 212 -8.15 6.10 -15.70
CA ASP A 212 -9.36 5.52 -16.31
C ASP A 212 -10.16 4.63 -15.33
N TYR A 213 -9.53 4.22 -14.21
CA TYR A 213 -10.11 3.34 -13.21
C TYR A 213 -10.78 4.05 -12.05
N ASN A 214 -10.23 5.16 -11.65
CA ASN A 214 -10.75 6.14 -10.69
C ASN A 214 -11.44 5.55 -9.44
N PHE A 215 -10.77 4.64 -8.72
CA PHE A 215 -11.26 4.05 -7.47
C PHE A 215 -10.15 3.90 -6.42
N LEU A 216 -10.54 3.80 -5.16
CA LEU A 216 -9.65 3.45 -4.04
C LEU A 216 -9.43 1.93 -3.98
N MET A 217 -8.30 1.51 -3.49
CA MET A 217 -8.01 0.10 -3.20
C MET A 217 -7.74 -0.09 -1.69
N PRO A 218 -8.69 -0.73 -0.96
CA PRO A 218 -9.99 -1.20 -1.42
C PRO A 218 -11.01 -0.07 -1.63
N ASP A 219 -12.15 -0.41 -2.24
CA ASP A 219 -13.24 0.51 -2.49
C ASP A 219 -14.02 0.89 -1.21
N ILE A 220 -14.85 1.92 -1.31
CA ILE A 220 -15.63 2.46 -0.18
C ILE A 220 -16.50 1.42 0.53
N PRO A 221 -17.21 0.49 -0.15
CA PRO A 221 -17.96 -0.58 0.51
C PRO A 221 -17.11 -1.45 1.44
N ILE A 222 -15.90 -1.83 1.03
CA ILE A 222 -14.98 -2.63 1.84
C ILE A 222 -14.44 -1.82 3.01
N ILE A 223 -14.08 -0.54 2.81
CA ILE A 223 -13.64 0.35 3.89
C ILE A 223 -14.74 0.52 4.94
N LYS A 224 -15.99 0.70 4.50
CA LYS A 224 -17.15 0.77 5.38
C LYS A 224 -17.31 -0.54 6.17
N ARG A 225 -17.18 -1.68 5.50
CA ARG A 225 -17.26 -3.00 6.14
C ARG A 225 -16.15 -3.21 7.17
N TYR A 226 -14.92 -2.78 6.87
CA TYR A 226 -13.81 -2.80 7.82
C TYR A 226 -14.16 -2.07 9.12
N LYS A 227 -14.74 -0.87 9.01
CA LYS A 227 -15.21 -0.11 10.17
C LYS A 227 -16.32 -0.81 10.95
N GLU A 228 -17.31 -1.37 10.24
CA GLU A 228 -18.42 -2.12 10.86
C GLU A 228 -17.91 -3.32 11.67
N LEU A 229 -16.82 -3.93 11.23
CA LEU A 229 -16.16 -5.03 11.93
C LEU A 229 -15.27 -4.58 13.12
N GLY A 230 -15.18 -3.27 13.37
CA GLY A 230 -14.37 -2.70 14.46
C GLY A 230 -12.95 -2.29 14.03
N GLY A 231 -12.64 -2.32 12.74
CA GLY A 231 -11.36 -1.85 12.21
C GLY A 231 -11.19 -0.34 12.36
N TYR A 232 -9.98 0.08 12.70
CA TYR A 232 -9.63 1.50 12.90
C TYR A 232 -8.23 1.86 12.42
N LEU A 233 -7.32 0.87 12.29
CA LEU A 233 -5.96 1.11 11.82
C LEU A 233 -5.96 1.24 10.29
N LEU A 234 -5.84 2.47 9.79
CA LEU A 234 -5.77 2.78 8.37
C LEU A 234 -4.49 3.53 8.06
N THR A 235 -3.84 3.22 6.94
CA THR A 235 -2.76 4.03 6.36
C THR A 235 -3.20 4.62 5.03
N LEU A 236 -2.57 5.70 4.58
CA LEU A 236 -2.69 6.19 3.22
C LEU A 236 -1.42 5.84 2.44
N GLY A 237 -1.59 5.35 1.22
CA GLY A 237 -0.52 5.08 0.28
C GLY A 237 -0.84 5.61 -1.10
N SER A 238 0.07 6.42 -1.68
CA SER A 238 -0.07 6.86 -3.06
C SER A 238 0.46 5.82 -4.05
N ASP A 239 1.29 4.90 -3.59
CA ASP A 239 1.96 3.90 -4.43
C ASP A 239 2.69 4.60 -5.60
N ALA A 240 3.35 5.72 -5.24
CA ALA A 240 3.96 6.62 -6.20
C ALA A 240 5.28 6.06 -6.72
N HIS A 241 5.37 5.82 -8.01
CA HIS A 241 6.60 5.44 -8.73
C HIS A 241 7.31 6.64 -9.39
N ILE A 242 6.72 7.83 -9.27
CA ILE A 242 7.28 9.10 -9.71
C ILE A 242 6.95 10.19 -8.70
N ALA A 243 7.85 11.12 -8.46
CA ALA A 243 7.75 12.14 -7.42
C ALA A 243 6.43 12.95 -7.47
N LYS A 244 5.96 13.28 -8.67
CA LYS A 244 4.71 14.05 -8.84
C LYS A 244 3.44 13.33 -8.35
N ARG A 245 3.51 12.03 -8.11
CA ARG A 245 2.38 11.20 -7.60
C ARG A 245 2.39 11.06 -6.06
N ILE A 246 3.41 11.54 -5.36
CA ILE A 246 3.46 11.54 -3.89
C ILE A 246 2.20 12.19 -3.33
N ALA A 247 1.53 11.52 -2.38
CA ALA A 247 0.27 11.95 -1.75
C ALA A 247 -0.86 12.30 -2.75
N HIS A 248 -0.82 11.74 -3.95
CA HIS A 248 -1.87 11.97 -4.94
C HIS A 248 -3.20 11.38 -4.47
N GLY A 249 -4.28 12.16 -4.59
CA GLY A 249 -5.62 11.71 -4.21
C GLY A 249 -5.91 11.66 -2.72
N PHE A 250 -5.01 12.11 -1.84
CA PHE A 250 -5.19 12.05 -0.39
C PHE A 250 -6.36 12.91 0.09
N ASP A 251 -6.60 14.08 -0.50
CA ASP A 251 -7.74 14.94 -0.11
C ASP A 251 -9.08 14.21 -0.32
N TYR A 252 -9.21 13.49 -1.43
CA TYR A 252 -10.39 12.67 -1.69
C TYR A 252 -10.51 11.52 -0.69
N ALA A 253 -9.43 10.77 -0.46
CA ALA A 253 -9.43 9.66 0.48
C ALA A 253 -9.77 10.11 1.91
N LEU A 254 -9.15 11.20 2.39
CA LEU A 254 -9.41 11.77 3.71
C LEU A 254 -10.87 12.22 3.86
N SER A 255 -11.43 12.87 2.82
CA SER A 255 -12.83 13.27 2.79
C SER A 255 -13.77 12.07 2.94
N GLU A 256 -13.53 11.00 2.19
CA GLU A 256 -14.33 9.77 2.27
C GLU A 256 -14.18 9.07 3.63
N LEU A 257 -12.95 8.99 4.18
CA LEU A 257 -12.71 8.42 5.49
C LEU A 257 -13.42 9.21 6.60
N SER A 258 -13.36 10.53 6.53
CA SER A 258 -14.08 11.42 7.45
C SER A 258 -15.60 11.22 7.34
N ARG A 259 -16.14 11.14 6.12
CA ARG A 259 -17.56 10.85 5.87
C ARG A 259 -17.99 9.50 6.44
N LEU A 260 -17.13 8.50 6.38
CA LEU A 260 -17.34 7.21 7.04
C LEU A 260 -17.16 7.28 8.56
N GLY A 261 -16.70 8.41 9.11
CA GLY A 261 -16.56 8.68 10.54
C GLY A 261 -15.26 8.14 11.15
N PHE A 262 -14.21 7.91 10.35
CA PHE A 262 -12.87 7.75 10.87
C PHE A 262 -12.34 9.08 11.39
N LYS A 263 -11.60 9.04 12.49
CA LYS A 263 -11.01 10.24 13.11
C LYS A 263 -9.52 10.34 12.89
N ASN A 264 -8.88 9.19 12.71
CA ASN A 264 -7.44 9.08 12.53
C ASN A 264 -7.11 8.17 11.36
N ILE A 265 -5.97 8.46 10.73
CA ILE A 265 -5.15 7.53 9.96
C ILE A 265 -3.84 7.32 10.72
N TYR A 266 -3.01 6.40 10.28
CA TYR A 266 -1.78 6.05 10.97
C TYR A 266 -0.59 6.03 10.02
N TYR A 267 0.59 6.36 10.52
CA TYR A 267 1.87 6.01 9.94
C TYR A 267 2.64 5.14 10.92
N TYR A 268 3.73 4.57 10.52
CA TYR A 268 4.52 3.69 11.38
C TYR A 268 5.91 4.26 11.63
N LYS A 269 6.42 4.09 12.85
CA LYS A 269 7.81 4.36 13.21
C LYS A 269 8.29 3.23 14.09
N ASN A 270 9.43 2.63 13.72
CA ASN A 270 9.95 1.43 14.39
C ASN A 270 8.88 0.33 14.52
N ARG A 271 8.14 0.06 13.45
CA ARG A 271 7.05 -0.93 13.38
C ARG A 271 5.89 -0.66 14.35
N LYS A 272 5.70 0.58 14.79
CA LYS A 272 4.61 0.96 15.70
C LYS A 272 3.70 1.99 15.06
N PRO A 273 2.36 1.81 15.10
CA PRO A 273 1.42 2.75 14.53
C PRO A 273 1.36 4.05 15.36
N ILE A 274 1.42 5.18 14.68
CA ILE A 274 1.32 6.51 15.26
C ILE A 274 0.10 7.20 14.64
N PRO A 275 -0.87 7.66 15.46
CA PRO A 275 -2.09 8.27 14.95
C PRO A 275 -1.84 9.67 14.39
N GLN A 276 -2.56 9.98 13.32
CA GLN A 276 -2.66 11.29 12.71
C GLN A 276 -4.13 11.67 12.57
N GLU A 277 -4.53 12.79 13.14
CA GLU A 277 -5.91 13.24 13.08
C GLU A 277 -6.29 13.66 11.65
N ILE A 278 -7.44 13.17 11.18
CA ILE A 278 -8.03 13.62 9.90
C ILE A 278 -8.59 15.03 10.10
N LYS A 279 -7.98 16.01 9.43
CA LYS A 279 -8.40 17.41 9.38
C LYS A 279 -8.79 17.74 7.95
N LEU A 280 -10.02 18.21 7.76
CA LEU A 280 -10.57 18.66 6.47
C LEU A 280 -10.60 20.18 6.43
#